data_d1f2e6d85ac1e8a52758c29864313493
#
_entry.id   d1f2e6d85ac1e8a52758c29864313493
#
_cell.length_a   1.000
_cell.length_b   1.000
_cell.length_c   1.000
_cell.angle_alpha   90.00
_cell.angle_beta   90.00
_cell.angle_gamma   90.00
#
_symmetry.space_group_name_H-M   'P 1'
#
loop_
_entity.id
_entity.type
_entity.pdbx_description
1 polymer ?
#
loop_
_entity_poly.entity_id
_entity_poly.type
_entity_poly.pdbx_seq_one_letter_code
_entity_poly.pdbx_strand_id
1 'polypeptide(L)'
;MKELNDNNFREEIKEEKLALVDFYATWCGPCGMQADVLKKMSESRTLDFSIVKVNVDEAPGLALEHSISSIPTLVVYKEGKMVKKVVGLSDEEEILNIMSEFMD
;
A
#
# COMPACT_ATOMS: atom_id res chain seq x y z
N MET A 1 -5.55 7.52 5.97
CA MET A 1 -5.31 6.39 5.06
C MET A 1 -6.45 5.39 5.19
N LYS A 2 -7.02 5.00 4.07
CA LYS A 2 -8.20 4.13 4.07
C LYS A 2 -7.82 2.67 4.28
N GLU A 3 -8.55 1.98 5.15
CA GLU A 3 -8.37 0.55 5.39
C GLU A 3 -9.32 -0.24 4.48
N LEU A 4 -8.78 -1.19 3.72
CA LEU A 4 -9.56 -2.03 2.83
C LEU A 4 -9.45 -3.50 3.23
N ASN A 5 -10.43 -4.30 2.85
CA ASN A 5 -10.48 -5.72 3.17
C ASN A 5 -10.98 -6.55 1.97
N ASP A 6 -11.16 -7.85 2.15
CA ASP A 6 -11.59 -8.75 1.07
C ASP A 6 -12.91 -8.34 0.43
N ASN A 7 -13.78 -7.67 1.18
CA ASN A 7 -15.13 -7.32 0.70
C ASN A 7 -15.19 -6.05 -0.13
N ASN A 8 -14.25 -5.10 0.09
CA ASN A 8 -14.35 -3.79 -0.55
C ASN A 8 -13.15 -3.40 -1.42
N PHE A 9 -12.06 -4.17 -1.37
CA PHE A 9 -10.82 -3.79 -2.05
C PHE A 9 -11.02 -3.57 -3.55
N ARG A 10 -11.63 -4.54 -4.22
CA ARG A 10 -11.78 -4.50 -5.68
C ARG A 10 -12.54 -3.27 -6.16
N GLU A 11 -13.62 -2.95 -5.48
CA GLU A 11 -14.45 -1.80 -5.82
C GLU A 11 -13.73 -0.48 -5.56
N GLU A 12 -13.06 -0.37 -4.41
CA GLU A 12 -12.40 0.87 -4.03
C GLU A 12 -11.15 1.12 -4.86
N ILE A 13 -10.36 0.08 -5.14
CA ILE A 13 -9.09 0.26 -5.83
C ILE A 13 -9.28 0.68 -7.29
N LYS A 14 -10.35 0.25 -7.93
CA LYS A 14 -10.58 0.61 -9.33
C LYS A 14 -10.99 2.08 -9.49
N GLU A 15 -11.43 2.74 -8.41
CA GLU A 15 -11.77 4.15 -8.43
C GLU A 15 -10.51 5.03 -8.33
N GLU A 16 -9.37 4.44 -7.99
CA GLU A 16 -8.12 5.17 -7.80
C GLU A 16 -7.29 5.16 -9.08
N LYS A 17 -6.88 6.34 -9.53
CA LYS A 17 -6.00 6.45 -10.69
C LYS A 17 -4.63 5.88 -10.39
N LEU A 18 -4.11 6.16 -9.19
CA LEU A 18 -2.83 5.64 -8.72
C LEU A 18 -2.93 5.45 -7.21
N ALA A 19 -2.59 4.27 -6.74
CA ALA A 19 -2.67 3.94 -5.31
C ALA A 19 -1.47 3.15 -4.84
N LEU A 20 -1.07 3.40 -3.60
CA LEU A 20 -0.06 2.63 -2.90
C LEU A 20 -0.78 1.82 -1.82
N VAL A 21 -0.64 0.51 -1.88
CA VAL A 21 -1.31 -0.41 -0.95
C VAL A 21 -0.28 -0.96 0.03
N ASP A 22 -0.51 -0.74 1.32
CA ASP A 22 0.36 -1.20 2.41
C ASP A 22 -0.23 -2.48 3.03
N PHE A 23 0.39 -3.61 2.72
CA PHE A 23 0.02 -4.90 3.34
C PHE A 23 0.79 -5.03 4.66
N TYR A 24 0.07 -5.17 5.75
CA TYR A 24 0.65 -5.13 7.10
C TYR A 24 -0.07 -6.07 8.06
N ALA A 25 0.49 -6.21 9.26
CA ALA A 25 -0.19 -6.84 10.40
C ALA A 25 0.10 -6.02 11.65
N THR A 26 -0.78 -6.11 12.63
CA THR A 26 -0.65 -5.32 13.87
C THR A 26 0.50 -5.79 14.77
N TRP A 27 0.89 -7.07 14.64
CA TRP A 27 1.97 -7.65 15.45
C TRP A 27 3.36 -7.45 14.82
N CYS A 28 3.43 -6.84 13.67
CA CYS A 28 4.67 -6.70 12.89
C CYS A 28 5.35 -5.38 13.21
N GLY A 29 6.54 -5.44 13.82
CA GLY A 29 7.31 -4.25 14.19
C GLY A 29 7.64 -3.34 13.01
N PRO A 30 8.27 -3.87 11.92
CA PRO A 30 8.58 -3.06 10.75
C PRO A 30 7.34 -2.46 10.08
N CYS A 31 6.18 -3.11 10.22
CA CYS A 31 4.93 -2.56 9.68
C CYS A 31 4.54 -1.27 10.39
N GLY A 32 4.81 -1.18 11.69
CA GLY A 32 4.57 0.05 12.45
C GLY A 32 5.46 1.19 11.96
N MET A 33 6.71 0.88 11.64
CA MET A 33 7.64 1.86 11.09
C MET A 33 7.18 2.33 9.70
N GLN A 34 6.68 1.39 8.89
CA GLN A 34 6.15 1.73 7.56
C GLN A 34 4.92 2.63 7.69
N ALA A 35 4.05 2.35 8.63
CA ALA A 35 2.86 3.17 8.88
C ALA A 35 3.25 4.59 9.27
N ASP A 36 4.29 4.75 10.09
CA ASP A 36 4.77 6.07 10.49
C ASP A 36 5.31 6.87 9.30
N VAL A 37 6.06 6.23 8.41
CA VAL A 37 6.57 6.87 7.20
C VAL A 37 5.40 7.36 6.33
N LEU A 38 4.43 6.49 6.08
CA LEU A 38 3.27 6.82 5.25
C LEU A 38 2.43 7.94 5.86
N LYS A 39 2.25 7.89 7.16
CA LYS A 39 1.48 8.92 7.87
C LYS A 39 2.15 10.28 7.75
N LYS A 40 3.46 10.34 7.98
CA LYS A 40 4.21 11.59 7.85
C LYS A 40 4.13 12.15 6.45
N MET A 41 4.24 11.29 5.44
CA MET A 41 4.13 11.72 4.05
C MET A 41 2.77 12.34 3.77
N SER A 42 1.69 11.69 4.22
CA SER A 42 0.33 12.16 3.96
C SER A 42 0.02 13.46 4.70
N GLU A 43 0.69 13.72 5.82
CA GLU A 43 0.48 14.93 6.62
C GLU A 43 1.35 16.10 6.16
N SER A 44 2.54 15.82 5.64
CA SER A 44 3.53 16.87 5.34
C SER A 44 3.51 17.35 3.90
N ARG A 45 2.80 16.66 3.02
CA ARG A 45 2.75 17.05 1.59
C ARG A 45 1.46 16.60 0.93
N THR A 46 1.15 17.24 -0.19
CA THR A 46 0.05 16.81 -1.04
C THR A 46 0.56 15.70 -1.95
N LEU A 47 -0.11 14.54 -1.91
CA LEU A 47 0.31 13.39 -2.71
C LEU A 47 -0.56 13.28 -3.96
N ASP A 48 0.05 12.87 -5.07
CA ASP A 48 -0.64 12.63 -6.34
C ASP A 48 -1.13 11.18 -6.45
N PHE A 49 -1.18 10.49 -5.34
CA PHE A 49 -1.68 9.10 -5.27
C PHE A 49 -2.33 8.87 -3.91
N SER A 50 -3.20 7.88 -3.88
CA SER A 50 -3.88 7.48 -2.65
C SER A 50 -3.05 6.43 -1.91
N ILE A 51 -3.14 6.43 -0.59
CA ILE A 51 -2.54 5.38 0.24
C ILE A 51 -3.66 4.61 0.89
N VAL A 52 -3.67 3.29 0.69
CA VAL A 52 -4.64 2.40 1.33
C VAL A 52 -3.90 1.31 2.08
N LYS A 53 -4.54 0.74 3.09
CA LYS A 53 -3.95 -0.26 3.96
C LYS A 53 -4.77 -1.54 3.92
N VAL A 54 -4.08 -2.69 3.98
CA VAL A 54 -4.73 -3.99 4.05
C VAL A 54 -4.06 -4.79 5.15
N ASN A 55 -4.83 -5.15 6.19
CA ASN A 55 -4.36 -6.01 7.27
C ASN A 55 -4.45 -7.46 6.78
N VAL A 56 -3.31 -8.14 6.64
CA VAL A 56 -3.27 -9.49 6.07
C VAL A 56 -4.03 -10.51 6.93
N ASP A 57 -4.14 -10.26 8.23
CA ASP A 57 -4.88 -11.16 9.13
C ASP A 57 -6.39 -11.04 8.95
N GLU A 58 -6.85 -9.86 8.56
CA GLU A 58 -8.27 -9.60 8.35
C GLU A 58 -8.68 -9.73 6.88
N ALA A 59 -7.70 -9.79 5.98
CA ALA A 59 -7.94 -9.92 4.55
C ALA A 59 -7.08 -11.03 3.95
N PRO A 60 -7.29 -12.28 4.41
CA PRO A 60 -6.47 -13.41 3.94
C PRO A 60 -6.62 -13.69 2.44
N GLY A 61 -7.78 -13.39 1.87
CA GLY A 61 -8.00 -13.56 0.44
C GLY A 61 -7.11 -12.64 -0.38
N LEU A 62 -7.03 -11.38 0.03
CA LEU A 62 -6.17 -10.41 -0.66
C LEU A 62 -4.69 -10.75 -0.50
N ALA A 63 -4.29 -11.20 0.70
CA ALA A 63 -2.91 -11.61 0.94
C ALA A 63 -2.52 -12.75 0.01
N LEU A 64 -3.41 -13.72 -0.15
CA LEU A 64 -3.16 -14.85 -1.04
C LEU A 64 -3.12 -14.40 -2.50
N GLU A 65 -4.09 -13.60 -2.91
CA GLU A 65 -4.19 -13.10 -4.30
C GLU A 65 -2.94 -12.34 -4.72
N HIS A 66 -2.35 -11.58 -3.79
CA HIS A 66 -1.14 -10.78 -4.07
C HIS A 66 0.15 -11.51 -3.73
N SER A 67 0.06 -12.79 -3.34
CA SER A 67 1.23 -13.60 -2.98
C SER A 67 2.07 -12.92 -1.90
N ILE A 68 1.42 -12.41 -0.85
CA ILE A 68 2.10 -11.75 0.25
C ILE A 68 2.67 -12.83 1.19
N SER A 69 4.00 -12.94 1.22
CA SER A 69 4.70 -13.89 2.09
C SER A 69 5.50 -13.18 3.19
N SER A 70 5.79 -11.93 3.01
CA SER A 70 6.53 -11.11 3.97
C SER A 70 5.84 -9.77 4.11
N ILE A 71 5.91 -9.17 5.30
CA ILE A 71 5.33 -7.85 5.56
C ILE A 71 6.34 -6.99 6.28
N PRO A 72 6.31 -5.65 6.08
CA PRO A 72 5.39 -4.96 5.19
C PRO A 72 5.71 -5.21 3.72
N THR A 73 4.70 -5.18 2.88
CA THR A 73 4.87 -5.22 1.42
C THR A 73 4.01 -4.10 0.84
N LEU A 74 4.62 -3.30 -0.02
CA LEU A 74 3.92 -2.23 -0.73
C LEU A 74 3.59 -2.70 -2.14
N VAL A 75 2.37 -2.46 -2.57
CA VAL A 75 1.92 -2.82 -3.92
C VAL A 75 1.39 -1.55 -4.58
N VAL A 76 1.83 -1.30 -5.80
CA VAL A 76 1.37 -0.14 -6.56
C VAL A 76 0.29 -0.58 -7.54
N TYR A 77 -0.85 0.12 -7.49
CA TYR A 77 -1.96 -0.07 -8.44
C TYR A 77 -2.10 1.17 -9.29
N LYS A 78 -2.20 0.96 -10.59
CA LYS A 78 -2.49 2.03 -11.54
C LYS A 78 -3.71 1.65 -12.35
N GLU A 79 -4.75 2.48 -12.27
CA GLU A 79 -6.01 2.27 -12.99
C GLU A 79 -6.58 0.87 -12.78
N GLY A 80 -6.56 0.41 -11.52
CA GLY A 80 -7.13 -0.87 -11.12
C GLY A 80 -6.24 -2.07 -11.36
N LYS A 81 -5.01 -1.88 -11.80
CA LYS A 81 -4.08 -2.99 -12.08
C LYS A 81 -2.82 -2.89 -11.23
N MET A 82 -2.36 -4.03 -10.72
CA MET A 82 -1.11 -4.10 -10.00
C MET A 82 0.04 -3.92 -10.96
N VAL A 83 0.90 -2.93 -10.70
CA VAL A 83 2.03 -2.61 -11.56
C VAL A 83 3.39 -2.82 -10.90
N LYS A 84 3.44 -2.91 -9.57
CA LYS A 84 4.69 -3.14 -8.87
C LYS A 84 4.45 -3.66 -7.46
N LYS A 85 5.39 -4.46 -6.96
CA LYS A 85 5.35 -5.02 -5.61
C LYS A 85 6.74 -4.85 -5.01
N VAL A 86 6.82 -4.28 -3.81
CA VAL A 86 8.07 -4.03 -3.12
C VAL A 86 8.00 -4.62 -1.72
N VAL A 87 8.81 -5.63 -1.46
CA VAL A 87 8.85 -6.33 -0.17
C VAL A 87 9.80 -5.60 0.78
N GLY A 88 9.35 -5.43 2.03
CA GLY A 88 10.17 -4.83 3.07
C GLY A 88 9.88 -3.36 3.30
N LEU A 89 10.49 -2.82 4.34
CA LEU A 89 10.31 -1.42 4.74
C LEU A 89 10.94 -0.47 3.71
N SER A 90 10.20 0.54 3.32
CA SER A 90 10.66 1.58 2.41
C SER A 90 10.56 2.94 3.09
N ASP A 91 11.60 3.76 2.96
CA ASP A 91 11.56 5.11 3.49
C ASP A 91 10.83 6.05 2.51
N GLU A 92 10.64 7.30 2.91
CA GLU A 92 9.91 8.28 2.11
C GLU A 92 10.52 8.48 0.71
N GLU A 93 11.84 8.62 0.64
CA GLU A 93 12.53 8.83 -0.63
C GLU A 93 12.34 7.64 -1.58
N GLU A 94 12.47 6.43 -1.04
CA GLU A 94 12.25 5.22 -1.83
C GLU A 94 10.82 5.14 -2.37
N ILE A 95 9.85 5.47 -1.52
CA ILE A 95 8.43 5.46 -1.91
C ILE A 95 8.15 6.47 -3.00
N LEU A 96 8.67 7.70 -2.85
CA LEU A 96 8.48 8.74 -3.86
C LEU A 96 9.11 8.35 -5.19
N ASN A 97 10.29 7.72 -5.15
CA ASN A 97 10.95 7.24 -6.36
C ASN A 97 10.14 6.13 -7.04
N ILE A 98 9.62 5.20 -6.25
CA ILE A 98 8.78 4.11 -6.78
C ILE A 98 7.54 4.69 -7.47
N MET A 99 6.83 5.58 -6.77
CA MET A 99 5.59 6.13 -7.29
C MET A 99 5.81 7.02 -8.51
N SER A 100 6.95 7.72 -8.57
CA SER A 100 7.25 8.60 -9.71
C SER A 100 7.31 7.85 -11.04
N GLU A 101 7.61 6.56 -11.01
CA GLU A 101 7.64 5.73 -12.23
C GLU A 101 6.26 5.62 -12.88
N PHE A 102 5.20 5.77 -12.09
CA PHE A 102 3.83 5.56 -12.55
C PHE A 102 2.99 6.83 -12.62
N MET A 103 3.57 7.96 -12.25
CA MET A 103 2.92 9.27 -12.38
C MET A 103 3.12 9.80 -13.79
N ASP A 104 2.04 10.31 -14.36
CA ASP A 104 2.07 10.87 -15.71
C ASP A 104 2.64 12.29 -15.76
#